data_c6d4285f57064cda60c03ff418b4eacc
#
_entry.id   c6d4285f57064cda60c03ff418b4eacc
#
_cell.length_a   1.000
_cell.length_b   1.000
_cell.length_c   1.000
_cell.angle_alpha   90.00
_cell.angle_beta   90.00
_cell.angle_gamma   90.00
#
_symmetry.space_group_name_H-M   'P 1'
#
loop_
_entity.id
_entity.type
_entity.pdbx_description
1 polymer ?
#
loop_
_entity_poly.entity_id
_entity_poly.type
_entity_poly.pdbx_seq_one_letter_code
_entity_poly.pdbx_strand_id
1 'polypeptide(L)'
;RRQRQMCIRDSECKPWVKFGVSPFGIYRNKKNDPNGSETNGLQNYDDLYADVLLWVNNGWVDYNIPQIYWEIGHPAADYDTLIRWWARHSAARPLYIGQDVIRTVSKADLMNPNQSQIPAKYNLQRSLPTVQGSCQWYAAAVVENKGNYRDMLVKEYHKYLALLPASPFMDDKAPGKVRKLKPVWTADGYILFWTAPKAKTEMDKAYHYVVYRFGSKEKVNLNDPSHIVAITHDEFYKLPYEDGKTKYRYVVTALDRLHNESKSVSKKIKL
;
A
#
# COMPACT_ATOMS: atom_id res chain seq x y z
N ARG A 1 -8.82 16.24 21.85
CA ARG A 1 -7.58 16.70 22.54
C ARG A 1 -6.54 15.58 22.69
N ARG A 2 -6.87 14.39 23.22
CA ARG A 2 -5.89 13.32 23.45
C ARG A 2 -5.22 12.81 22.16
N GLN A 3 -5.98 12.58 21.09
CA GLN A 3 -5.43 12.16 19.78
C GLN A 3 -4.48 13.20 19.19
N ARG A 4 -4.86 14.49 19.20
CA ARG A 4 -3.98 15.58 18.78
C ARG A 4 -2.65 15.61 19.54
N GLN A 5 -2.69 15.34 20.85
CA GLN A 5 -1.48 15.26 21.68
C GLN A 5 -0.61 14.06 21.34
N MET A 6 -1.23 12.91 20.98
CA MET A 6 -0.50 11.73 20.52
C MET A 6 0.25 11.99 19.21
N CYS A 7 -0.43 12.51 18.19
CA CYS A 7 0.19 12.85 16.90
C CYS A 7 1.35 13.86 17.05
N ILE A 8 1.20 14.88 17.90
CA ILE A 8 2.28 15.85 18.16
C ILE A 8 3.50 15.15 18.77
N ARG A 9 3.31 14.28 19.75
CA ARG A 9 4.42 13.57 20.42
C ARG A 9 5.13 12.61 19.47
N ASP A 10 4.41 11.86 18.65
CA ASP A 10 5.01 10.93 17.70
C ASP A 10 5.86 11.67 16.66
N SER A 11 5.36 12.78 16.12
CA SER A 11 6.07 13.62 15.15
C SER A 11 7.31 14.30 15.74
N GLU A 12 7.31 14.63 17.02
CA GLU A 12 8.49 15.20 17.72
C GLU A 12 9.60 14.15 17.93
N CYS A 13 9.21 12.89 18.21
CA CYS A 13 10.16 11.80 18.47
C CYS A 13 10.67 11.14 17.19
N LYS A 14 9.76 10.85 16.24
CA LYS A 14 10.03 10.15 14.98
C LYS A 14 9.14 10.69 13.88
N PRO A 15 9.56 11.71 13.15
CA PRO A 15 8.72 12.42 12.18
C PRO A 15 8.22 11.55 11.02
N TRP A 16 8.75 10.36 10.84
CA TRP A 16 8.31 9.39 9.82
C TRP A 16 7.25 8.39 10.31
N VAL A 17 6.92 8.36 11.61
CA VAL A 17 5.89 7.46 12.15
C VAL A 17 4.51 7.99 11.80
N LYS A 18 3.70 7.13 11.18
CA LYS A 18 2.33 7.46 10.80
C LYS A 18 1.35 6.99 11.87
N PHE A 19 0.40 7.84 12.20
CA PHE A 19 -0.70 7.55 13.09
C PHE A 19 -2.00 7.45 12.27
N GLY A 20 -2.68 6.31 12.34
CA GLY A 20 -3.94 6.10 11.65
C GLY A 20 -5.06 5.61 12.55
N VAL A 21 -6.27 5.64 12.02
CA VAL A 21 -7.46 5.13 12.70
C VAL A 21 -8.15 4.09 11.83
N SER A 22 -8.76 3.10 12.49
CA SER A 22 -9.62 2.12 11.83
C SER A 22 -11.04 2.25 12.44
N PRO A 23 -11.82 3.21 11.95
CA PRO A 23 -13.15 3.48 12.48
C PRO A 23 -14.15 2.42 12.01
N PHE A 24 -15.32 2.40 12.62
CA PHE A 24 -16.45 1.63 12.13
C PHE A 24 -16.81 2.02 10.68
N GLY A 25 -17.39 1.11 9.91
CA GLY A 25 -17.59 1.32 8.47
C GLY A 25 -18.56 2.43 8.07
N ILE A 26 -19.48 2.82 8.95
CA ILE A 26 -20.48 3.87 8.72
C ILE A 26 -20.09 5.13 9.49
N TYR A 27 -19.84 6.24 8.77
CA TYR A 27 -19.62 7.54 9.43
C TYR A 27 -20.94 8.09 9.98
N ARG A 28 -21.93 8.33 9.11
CA ARG A 28 -23.32 8.70 9.42
C ARG A 28 -24.28 8.08 8.40
N ASN A 29 -25.45 7.69 8.84
CA ASN A 29 -26.52 7.25 7.94
C ASN A 29 -27.16 8.48 7.28
N LYS A 30 -27.60 8.34 6.04
CA LYS A 30 -28.25 9.44 5.29
C LYS A 30 -29.50 9.98 5.97
N LYS A 31 -30.22 9.14 6.72
CA LYS A 31 -31.39 9.58 7.50
C LYS A 31 -31.04 10.60 8.60
N ASN A 32 -29.80 10.59 9.09
CA ASN A 32 -29.33 11.49 10.16
C ASN A 32 -28.54 12.69 9.59
N ASP A 33 -27.98 12.53 8.39
CA ASP A 33 -27.22 13.57 7.70
C ASP A 33 -27.38 13.42 6.18
N PRO A 34 -27.84 14.46 5.45
CA PRO A 34 -27.98 14.39 4.00
C PRO A 34 -26.70 13.99 3.25
N ASN A 35 -25.52 14.27 3.83
CA ASN A 35 -24.21 13.87 3.30
C ASN A 35 -23.79 12.47 3.78
N GLY A 36 -24.56 11.80 4.62
CA GLY A 36 -24.31 10.45 5.08
C GLY A 36 -24.43 9.40 3.99
N SER A 37 -23.99 8.17 4.29
CA SER A 37 -24.12 7.03 3.38
C SER A 37 -25.56 6.47 3.40
N GLU A 38 -25.98 5.86 2.28
CA GLU A 38 -27.25 5.11 2.17
C GLU A 38 -27.15 3.82 2.98
N THR A 39 -27.17 3.96 4.29
CA THR A 39 -26.97 2.87 5.24
C THR A 39 -27.94 2.99 6.42
N ASN A 40 -28.07 1.89 7.19
CA ASN A 40 -28.84 1.84 8.41
C ASN A 40 -28.12 0.97 9.43
N GLY A 41 -27.24 1.57 10.23
CA GLY A 41 -26.44 0.85 11.24
C GLY A 41 -25.75 1.80 12.21
N LEU A 42 -24.91 1.23 13.07
CA LEU A 42 -24.10 1.97 14.04
C LEU A 42 -23.18 2.98 13.34
N GLN A 43 -23.15 4.20 13.84
CA GLN A 43 -22.48 5.35 13.24
C GLN A 43 -21.30 5.82 14.09
N ASN A 44 -20.21 6.20 13.43
CA ASN A 44 -19.06 6.77 14.16
C ASN A 44 -19.42 8.09 14.85
N TYR A 45 -20.08 9.00 14.14
CA TYR A 45 -20.35 10.35 14.64
C TYR A 45 -21.42 10.36 15.73
N ASP A 46 -22.61 9.84 15.42
CA ASP A 46 -23.78 9.98 16.28
C ASP A 46 -23.76 9.00 17.46
N ASP A 47 -23.30 7.75 17.24
CA ASP A 47 -23.36 6.69 18.24
C ASP A 47 -22.03 6.52 19.02
N LEU A 48 -20.89 6.72 18.37
CA LEU A 48 -19.56 6.54 18.96
C LEU A 48 -18.85 7.86 19.29
N TYR A 49 -19.48 9.00 19.03
CA TYR A 49 -18.94 10.36 19.24
C TYR A 49 -17.55 10.54 18.60
N ALA A 50 -17.33 9.90 17.44
CA ALA A 50 -16.08 9.87 16.72
C ALA A 50 -16.21 10.65 15.40
N ASP A 51 -15.78 11.90 15.38
CA ASP A 51 -15.74 12.74 14.19
C ASP A 51 -14.48 12.45 13.36
N VAL A 52 -14.48 11.29 12.69
CA VAL A 52 -13.36 10.81 11.88
C VAL A 52 -13.04 11.76 10.73
N LEU A 53 -14.04 12.35 10.09
CA LEU A 53 -13.81 13.29 8.99
C LEU A 53 -13.11 14.56 9.48
N LEU A 54 -13.48 15.07 10.66
CA LEU A 54 -12.77 16.19 11.28
C LEU A 54 -11.30 15.85 11.51
N TRP A 55 -10.99 14.63 11.98
CA TRP A 55 -9.61 14.22 12.25
C TRP A 55 -8.78 14.12 10.97
N VAL A 56 -9.36 13.52 9.92
CA VAL A 56 -8.73 13.40 8.60
C VAL A 56 -8.51 14.77 7.96
N ASN A 57 -9.55 15.63 7.94
CA ASN A 57 -9.51 16.94 7.31
C ASN A 57 -8.55 17.94 7.98
N ASN A 58 -8.38 17.82 9.32
CA ASN A 58 -7.43 18.64 10.07
C ASN A 58 -6.01 18.01 10.12
N GLY A 59 -5.79 16.87 9.48
CA GLY A 59 -4.51 16.20 9.49
C GLY A 59 -4.09 15.67 10.87
N TRP A 60 -5.07 15.34 11.72
CA TRP A 60 -4.81 14.75 13.04
C TRP A 60 -4.54 13.26 12.98
N VAL A 61 -4.78 12.66 11.83
CA VAL A 61 -4.42 11.29 11.48
C VAL A 61 -3.73 11.29 10.11
N ASP A 62 -2.82 10.35 9.91
CA ASP A 62 -2.03 10.24 8.69
C ASP A 62 -2.67 9.29 7.67
N TYR A 63 -3.54 8.39 8.11
CA TYR A 63 -4.33 7.51 7.25
C TYR A 63 -5.60 7.03 7.93
N ASN A 64 -6.55 6.54 7.13
CA ASN A 64 -7.84 6.06 7.58
C ASN A 64 -8.14 4.67 7.02
N ILE A 65 -8.65 3.75 7.88
CA ILE A 65 -9.01 2.36 7.51
C ILE A 65 -10.43 2.05 7.99
N PRO A 66 -11.49 2.56 7.35
CA PRO A 66 -12.85 2.21 7.75
C PRO A 66 -13.11 0.71 7.59
N GLN A 67 -13.73 0.10 8.59
CA GLN A 67 -14.03 -1.33 8.67
C GLN A 67 -15.30 -1.65 7.86
N ILE A 68 -15.17 -1.77 6.55
CA ILE A 68 -16.27 -2.13 5.65
C ILE A 68 -16.36 -3.65 5.53
N TYR A 69 -16.83 -4.30 6.60
CA TYR A 69 -16.78 -5.77 6.72
C TYR A 69 -17.94 -6.50 6.03
N TRP A 70 -18.94 -5.76 5.54
CA TRP A 70 -20.13 -6.34 4.91
C TRP A 70 -19.84 -6.81 3.48
N GLU A 71 -20.78 -7.59 2.95
CA GLU A 71 -20.80 -8.01 1.54
C GLU A 71 -21.31 -6.90 0.63
N ILE A 72 -20.98 -7.01 -0.65
CA ILE A 72 -21.68 -6.27 -1.72
C ILE A 72 -23.14 -6.78 -1.76
N GLY A 73 -24.11 -5.86 -1.75
CA GLY A 73 -25.53 -6.17 -1.67
C GLY A 73 -26.09 -6.34 -0.26
N HIS A 74 -25.32 -6.00 0.80
CA HIS A 74 -25.85 -6.02 2.16
C HIS A 74 -26.93 -4.95 2.37
N PRO A 75 -28.16 -5.33 2.81
CA PRO A 75 -29.32 -4.42 2.77
C PRO A 75 -29.18 -3.16 3.66
N ALA A 76 -28.43 -3.24 4.75
CA ALA A 76 -28.28 -2.14 5.70
C ALA A 76 -26.93 -1.41 5.59
N ALA A 77 -25.92 -2.03 4.98
CA ALA A 77 -24.56 -1.47 4.94
C ALA A 77 -23.79 -2.07 3.74
N ASP A 78 -24.28 -1.79 2.53
CA ASP A 78 -23.69 -2.30 1.31
C ASP A 78 -22.25 -1.85 1.12
N TYR A 79 -21.37 -2.80 0.80
CA TYR A 79 -19.94 -2.56 0.61
C TYR A 79 -19.66 -1.56 -0.51
N ASP A 80 -20.34 -1.68 -1.67
CA ASP A 80 -20.16 -0.78 -2.82
C ASP A 80 -20.54 0.67 -2.44
N THR A 81 -21.67 0.82 -1.78
CA THR A 81 -22.15 2.11 -1.26
C THR A 81 -21.13 2.75 -0.32
N LEU A 82 -20.64 1.98 0.65
CA LEU A 82 -19.71 2.48 1.66
C LEU A 82 -18.34 2.83 1.10
N ILE A 83 -17.75 1.97 0.28
CA ILE A 83 -16.41 2.25 -0.28
C ILE A 83 -16.42 3.50 -1.16
N ARG A 84 -17.46 3.68 -1.98
CA ARG A 84 -17.62 4.90 -2.80
C ARG A 84 -17.87 6.13 -1.95
N TRP A 85 -18.60 5.99 -0.86
CA TRP A 85 -18.81 7.10 0.08
C TRP A 85 -17.48 7.53 0.72
N TRP A 86 -16.72 6.59 1.27
CA TRP A 86 -15.41 6.89 1.85
C TRP A 86 -14.42 7.43 0.83
N ALA A 87 -14.41 6.90 -0.39
CA ALA A 87 -13.54 7.38 -1.46
C ALA A 87 -13.80 8.85 -1.82
N ARG A 88 -15.05 9.30 -1.77
CA ARG A 88 -15.42 10.71 -2.02
C ARG A 88 -15.10 11.63 -0.84
N HIS A 89 -15.13 11.12 0.38
CA HIS A 89 -14.94 11.92 1.60
C HIS A 89 -13.53 11.76 2.20
N SER A 90 -12.67 10.94 1.59
CA SER A 90 -11.26 10.87 1.96
C SER A 90 -10.55 12.13 1.48
N ALA A 91 -10.22 13.01 2.40
CA ALA A 91 -9.45 14.22 2.13
C ALA A 91 -8.02 13.86 1.61
N ALA A 92 -7.06 14.76 1.71
CA ALA A 92 -5.67 14.54 1.32
C ALA A 92 -4.91 13.56 2.25
N ARG A 93 -5.57 12.51 2.74
CA ARG A 93 -4.99 11.44 3.55
C ARG A 93 -5.26 10.08 2.92
N PRO A 94 -4.29 9.14 2.97
CA PRO A 94 -4.44 7.78 2.46
C PRO A 94 -5.68 7.08 3.03
N LEU A 95 -6.46 6.48 2.14
CA LEU A 95 -7.59 5.63 2.48
C LEU A 95 -7.25 4.18 2.18
N TYR A 96 -7.33 3.33 3.19
CA TYR A 96 -7.28 1.88 3.07
C TYR A 96 -8.63 1.30 3.49
N ILE A 97 -8.99 0.14 2.97
CA ILE A 97 -10.28 -0.49 3.28
C ILE A 97 -10.09 -1.66 4.22
N GLY A 98 -10.68 -1.58 5.41
CA GLY A 98 -10.80 -2.72 6.32
C GLY A 98 -11.77 -3.74 5.74
N GLN A 99 -11.30 -4.97 5.50
CA GLN A 99 -12.05 -6.01 4.82
C GLN A 99 -12.08 -7.29 5.64
N ASP A 100 -13.28 -7.86 5.82
CA ASP A 100 -13.47 -9.15 6.47
C ASP A 100 -13.24 -10.29 5.46
N VAL A 101 -12.23 -11.10 5.72
CA VAL A 101 -11.85 -12.22 4.87
C VAL A 101 -12.94 -13.29 4.83
N ILE A 102 -13.44 -13.69 6.00
CA ILE A 102 -14.43 -14.79 6.10
C ILE A 102 -15.74 -14.42 5.43
N ARG A 103 -16.25 -13.21 5.67
CA ARG A 103 -17.46 -12.75 4.98
C ARG A 103 -17.27 -12.65 3.47
N THR A 104 -16.10 -12.18 3.04
CA THR A 104 -15.79 -12.05 1.61
C THR A 104 -15.77 -13.38 0.87
N VAL A 105 -15.19 -14.44 1.49
CA VAL A 105 -15.15 -15.77 0.85
C VAL A 105 -16.45 -16.56 0.97
N SER A 106 -17.25 -16.30 2.01
CA SER A 106 -18.50 -17.02 2.27
C SER A 106 -19.70 -16.49 1.46
N LYS A 107 -19.56 -15.32 0.83
CA LYS A 107 -20.64 -14.71 0.05
C LYS A 107 -20.38 -14.85 -1.44
N ALA A 108 -21.40 -15.30 -2.17
CA ALA A 108 -21.38 -15.39 -3.63
C ALA A 108 -21.33 -13.98 -4.24
N ASP A 109 -20.64 -13.86 -5.35
CA ASP A 109 -20.70 -12.68 -6.20
C ASP A 109 -22.09 -12.53 -6.83
N LEU A 110 -22.64 -11.31 -6.84
CA LEU A 110 -23.99 -11.06 -7.35
C LEU A 110 -24.11 -11.27 -8.87
N MET A 111 -23.03 -11.04 -9.60
CA MET A 111 -22.99 -11.19 -11.06
C MET A 111 -22.49 -12.58 -11.49
N ASN A 112 -21.76 -13.28 -10.61
CA ASN A 112 -21.25 -14.62 -10.85
C ASN A 112 -21.37 -15.50 -9.59
N PRO A 113 -22.55 -16.13 -9.39
CA PRO A 113 -22.83 -16.92 -8.18
C PRO A 113 -21.88 -18.10 -7.90
N ASN A 114 -21.10 -18.51 -8.91
CA ASN A 114 -20.10 -19.57 -8.76
C ASN A 114 -18.75 -19.06 -8.17
N GLN A 115 -18.63 -17.76 -7.92
CA GLN A 115 -17.45 -17.16 -7.33
C GLN A 115 -17.79 -16.47 -6.00
N SER A 116 -16.78 -16.35 -5.14
CA SER A 116 -16.87 -15.48 -3.97
C SER A 116 -16.76 -14.00 -4.37
N GLN A 117 -17.03 -13.10 -3.44
CA GLN A 117 -16.94 -11.65 -3.70
C GLN A 117 -15.51 -11.08 -3.76
N ILE A 118 -14.47 -11.92 -3.73
CA ILE A 118 -13.07 -11.45 -3.79
C ILE A 118 -12.82 -10.63 -5.06
N PRO A 119 -13.11 -11.15 -6.28
CA PRO A 119 -12.88 -10.39 -7.51
C PRO A 119 -13.63 -9.07 -7.55
N ALA A 120 -14.92 -9.09 -7.21
CA ALA A 120 -15.76 -7.90 -7.24
C ALA A 120 -15.22 -6.80 -6.30
N LYS A 121 -14.88 -7.16 -5.07
CA LYS A 121 -14.34 -6.20 -4.09
C LYS A 121 -12.97 -5.64 -4.49
N TYR A 122 -12.03 -6.47 -4.97
CA TYR A 122 -10.72 -6.01 -5.38
C TYR A 122 -10.74 -5.16 -6.65
N ASN A 123 -11.57 -5.53 -7.63
CA ASN A 123 -11.77 -4.73 -8.84
C ASN A 123 -12.38 -3.37 -8.50
N LEU A 124 -13.36 -3.34 -7.60
CA LEU A 124 -13.96 -2.11 -7.11
C LEU A 124 -12.94 -1.22 -6.39
N GLN A 125 -12.15 -1.77 -5.45
CA GLN A 125 -11.07 -1.03 -4.79
C GLN A 125 -10.11 -0.40 -5.79
N ARG A 126 -9.66 -1.15 -6.80
CA ARG A 126 -8.72 -0.68 -7.82
C ARG A 126 -9.32 0.34 -8.79
N SER A 127 -10.63 0.35 -8.95
CA SER A 127 -11.34 1.36 -9.77
C SER A 127 -11.44 2.73 -9.09
N LEU A 128 -11.14 2.82 -7.80
CA LEU A 128 -11.25 4.04 -6.99
C LEU A 128 -9.85 4.60 -6.69
N PRO A 129 -9.39 5.67 -7.37
CA PRO A 129 -8.02 6.18 -7.25
C PRO A 129 -7.61 6.63 -5.85
N THR A 130 -8.58 7.01 -5.02
CA THR A 130 -8.35 7.43 -3.62
C THR A 130 -8.11 6.25 -2.68
N VAL A 131 -8.48 5.02 -3.07
CA VAL A 131 -8.26 3.81 -2.28
C VAL A 131 -6.86 3.28 -2.57
N GLN A 132 -5.97 3.35 -1.59
CA GLN A 132 -4.56 2.99 -1.74
C GLN A 132 -4.24 1.53 -1.36
N GLY A 133 -5.22 0.81 -0.83
CA GLY A 133 -5.05 -0.59 -0.46
C GLY A 133 -6.11 -1.09 0.51
N SER A 134 -5.86 -2.27 1.09
CA SER A 134 -6.78 -2.89 2.03
C SER A 134 -6.07 -3.50 3.24
N CYS A 135 -6.76 -3.51 4.37
CA CYS A 135 -6.36 -4.17 5.60
C CYS A 135 -7.25 -5.38 5.82
N GLN A 136 -6.64 -6.56 5.93
CA GLN A 136 -7.36 -7.83 6.00
C GLN A 136 -7.69 -8.18 7.46
N TRP A 137 -8.96 -8.38 7.78
CA TRP A 137 -9.43 -8.92 9.02
C TRP A 137 -9.88 -10.37 8.80
N TYR A 138 -9.27 -11.33 9.40
CA TYR A 138 -8.13 -11.26 10.30
C TYR A 138 -6.96 -12.09 9.73
N ALA A 139 -5.75 -11.85 10.23
CA ALA A 139 -4.53 -12.44 9.67
C ALA A 139 -4.54 -13.97 9.58
N ALA A 140 -5.05 -14.68 10.61
CA ALA A 140 -5.10 -16.13 10.58
C ALA A 140 -5.95 -16.67 9.41
N ALA A 141 -7.06 -16.00 9.05
CA ALA A 141 -7.87 -16.42 7.91
C ALA A 141 -7.11 -16.34 6.57
N VAL A 142 -6.21 -15.37 6.44
CA VAL A 142 -5.32 -15.24 5.26
C VAL A 142 -4.23 -16.33 5.30
N VAL A 143 -3.57 -16.52 6.45
CA VAL A 143 -2.49 -17.51 6.61
C VAL A 143 -3.02 -18.93 6.38
N GLU A 144 -4.19 -19.27 6.91
CA GLU A 144 -4.88 -20.55 6.74
C GLU A 144 -5.53 -20.71 5.36
N ASN A 145 -5.44 -19.71 4.51
CA ASN A 145 -6.00 -19.71 3.16
C ASN A 145 -7.50 -20.02 3.10
N LYS A 146 -8.28 -19.46 4.03
CA LYS A 146 -9.74 -19.68 4.08
C LYS A 146 -10.40 -19.31 2.75
N GLY A 147 -11.17 -20.25 2.18
CA GLY A 147 -11.84 -20.06 0.88
C GLY A 147 -10.90 -19.70 -0.28
N ASN A 148 -9.65 -20.17 -0.24
CA ASN A 148 -8.60 -19.86 -1.23
C ASN A 148 -8.25 -18.35 -1.33
N TYR A 149 -8.51 -17.57 -0.27
CA TYR A 149 -8.31 -16.13 -0.25
C TYR A 149 -6.87 -15.71 -0.58
N ARG A 150 -5.89 -16.28 0.18
CA ARG A 150 -4.46 -15.99 -0.04
C ARG A 150 -4.02 -16.36 -1.46
N ASP A 151 -4.40 -17.55 -1.94
CA ASP A 151 -3.96 -18.03 -3.24
C ASP A 151 -4.51 -17.13 -4.36
N MET A 152 -5.76 -16.67 -4.24
CA MET A 152 -6.33 -15.72 -5.18
C MET A 152 -5.61 -14.36 -5.14
N LEU A 153 -5.27 -13.86 -3.94
CA LEU A 153 -4.49 -12.63 -3.82
C LEU A 153 -3.14 -12.76 -4.53
N VAL A 154 -2.39 -13.82 -4.25
CA VAL A 154 -1.05 -14.02 -4.82
C VAL A 154 -1.10 -14.21 -6.33
N LYS A 155 -2.09 -14.95 -6.84
CA LYS A 155 -2.19 -15.23 -8.28
C LYS A 155 -2.70 -14.06 -9.11
N GLU A 156 -3.66 -13.29 -8.58
CA GLU A 156 -4.40 -12.32 -9.39
C GLU A 156 -4.10 -10.87 -9.00
N TYR A 157 -4.07 -10.55 -7.71
CA TYR A 157 -4.06 -9.17 -7.22
C TYR A 157 -2.71 -8.69 -6.70
N HIS A 158 -1.91 -9.57 -6.09
CA HIS A 158 -0.61 -9.25 -5.48
C HIS A 158 0.51 -10.14 -6.03
N LYS A 159 0.50 -10.40 -7.32
CA LYS A 159 1.45 -11.30 -7.97
C LYS A 159 2.87 -10.72 -8.12
N TYR A 160 3.02 -9.43 -7.99
CA TYR A 160 4.30 -8.73 -8.04
C TYR A 160 4.60 -8.02 -6.73
N LEU A 161 5.88 -7.83 -6.43
CA LEU A 161 6.29 -6.91 -5.39
C LEU A 161 5.77 -5.50 -5.72
N ALA A 162 5.35 -4.74 -4.72
CA ALA A 162 4.86 -3.39 -4.90
C ALA A 162 5.45 -2.45 -3.85
N LEU A 163 5.64 -1.19 -4.23
CA LEU A 163 6.03 -0.15 -3.30
C LEU A 163 4.82 0.27 -2.48
N LEU A 164 5.06 0.57 -1.20
CA LEU A 164 4.05 1.23 -0.39
C LEU A 164 3.84 2.67 -0.89
N PRO A 165 2.63 3.21 -0.79
CA PRO A 165 2.36 4.59 -1.17
C PRO A 165 3.23 5.58 -0.39
N ALA A 166 3.77 6.58 -1.09
CA ALA A 166 4.46 7.70 -0.46
C ALA A 166 3.49 8.53 0.40
N SER A 167 4.05 9.32 1.32
CA SER A 167 3.29 10.19 2.21
C SER A 167 3.72 11.66 2.03
N PRO A 168 3.44 12.27 0.86
CA PRO A 168 3.95 13.58 0.50
C PRO A 168 3.44 14.72 1.40
N PHE A 169 2.37 14.49 2.13
CA PHE A 169 1.85 15.44 3.12
C PHE A 169 2.73 15.54 4.39
N MET A 170 3.63 14.57 4.62
CA MET A 170 4.62 14.59 5.71
C MET A 170 5.97 15.10 5.21
N ASP A 171 6.49 14.55 4.13
CA ASP A 171 7.66 14.99 3.37
C ASP A 171 7.58 14.46 1.94
N ASP A 172 7.84 15.32 0.96
CA ASP A 172 7.83 15.00 -0.48
C ASP A 172 9.23 14.92 -1.11
N LYS A 173 10.28 15.02 -0.28
CA LYS A 173 11.67 15.03 -0.73
C LYS A 173 12.22 13.63 -0.83
N ALA A 174 12.42 13.17 -2.06
CA ALA A 174 13.07 11.88 -2.28
C ALA A 174 14.55 11.90 -1.88
N PRO A 175 15.10 10.75 -1.41
CA PRO A 175 16.51 10.62 -1.10
C PRO A 175 17.38 10.81 -2.35
N GLY A 176 18.67 10.99 -2.17
CA GLY A 176 19.64 11.00 -3.26
C GLY A 176 19.66 9.67 -4.02
N LYS A 177 20.11 9.67 -5.28
CA LYS A 177 20.32 8.43 -6.04
C LYS A 177 21.45 7.59 -5.44
N VAL A 178 21.37 6.26 -5.56
CA VAL A 178 22.45 5.34 -5.20
C VAL A 178 23.75 5.68 -5.96
N ARG A 179 24.89 5.31 -5.39
CA ARG A 179 26.21 5.61 -5.93
C ARG A 179 26.97 4.33 -6.22
N LYS A 180 27.97 4.37 -7.07
CA LYS A 180 28.93 3.30 -7.36
C LYS A 180 28.28 1.95 -7.71
N LEU A 181 27.19 1.98 -8.49
CA LEU A 181 26.50 0.75 -8.91
C LEU A 181 27.45 -0.10 -9.80
N LYS A 182 27.86 -1.28 -9.31
CA LYS A 182 28.78 -2.18 -10.02
C LYS A 182 28.50 -3.65 -9.71
N PRO A 183 28.50 -4.53 -10.71
CA PRO A 183 28.52 -5.98 -10.49
C PRO A 183 29.95 -6.45 -10.21
N VAL A 184 30.10 -7.42 -9.30
CA VAL A 184 31.38 -8.00 -8.90
C VAL A 184 31.21 -9.50 -8.67
N TRP A 185 32.15 -10.30 -9.17
CA TRP A 185 32.27 -11.70 -8.78
C TRP A 185 32.91 -11.83 -7.39
N THR A 186 32.26 -12.59 -6.53
CA THR A 186 32.74 -12.90 -5.17
C THR A 186 32.69 -14.39 -4.92
N ALA A 187 33.18 -14.85 -3.77
CA ALA A 187 33.05 -16.25 -3.36
C ALA A 187 31.57 -16.69 -3.25
N ASP A 188 30.66 -15.77 -2.94
CA ASP A 188 29.22 -16.04 -2.81
C ASP A 188 28.45 -15.95 -4.14
N GLY A 189 29.13 -15.62 -5.25
CA GLY A 189 28.56 -15.53 -6.58
C GLY A 189 28.66 -14.14 -7.22
N TYR A 190 27.83 -13.88 -8.22
CA TYR A 190 27.81 -12.61 -8.94
C TYR A 190 26.87 -11.64 -8.23
N ILE A 191 27.41 -10.54 -7.73
CA ILE A 191 26.69 -9.61 -6.85
C ILE A 191 26.72 -8.21 -7.44
N LEU A 192 25.56 -7.54 -7.45
CA LEU A 192 25.42 -6.14 -7.79
C LEU A 192 25.49 -5.33 -6.51
N PHE A 193 26.54 -4.53 -6.36
CA PHE A 193 26.78 -3.63 -5.24
C PHE A 193 26.45 -2.19 -5.60
N TRP A 194 26.04 -1.44 -4.59
CA TRP A 194 25.94 0.02 -4.63
C TRP A 194 26.34 0.62 -3.30
N THR A 195 26.38 1.93 -3.24
CA THR A 195 26.62 2.68 -1.98
C THR A 195 25.42 3.60 -1.74
N ALA A 196 24.97 3.69 -0.52
CA ALA A 196 23.92 4.60 -0.09
C ALA A 196 24.19 6.06 -0.54
N PRO A 197 23.16 6.83 -0.88
CA PRO A 197 23.29 8.26 -1.07
C PRO A 197 23.73 8.95 0.22
N LYS A 198 24.36 10.11 0.09
CA LYS A 198 24.57 10.99 1.25
C LYS A 198 23.24 11.58 1.68
N ALA A 199 22.95 11.57 2.95
CA ALA A 199 21.79 12.21 3.56
C ALA A 199 22.24 13.42 4.41
N LYS A 200 21.40 14.46 4.48
CA LYS A 200 21.61 15.61 5.34
C LYS A 200 20.86 15.48 6.65
N THR A 201 19.73 14.81 6.62
CA THR A 201 18.84 14.57 7.76
C THR A 201 18.45 13.10 7.83
N GLU A 202 17.83 12.65 8.92
CA GLU A 202 17.26 11.29 9.00
C GLU A 202 16.09 11.09 8.03
N MET A 203 15.37 12.15 7.65
CA MET A 203 14.28 12.08 6.66
C MET A 203 14.80 11.83 5.25
N ASP A 204 15.94 12.44 4.87
CA ASP A 204 16.57 12.24 3.55
C ASP A 204 17.32 10.90 3.43
N LYS A 205 17.44 10.14 4.51
CA LYS A 205 18.23 8.90 4.54
C LYS A 205 17.55 7.77 3.78
N ALA A 206 18.28 7.12 2.88
CA ALA A 206 17.80 5.89 2.26
C ALA A 206 17.55 4.82 3.34
N TYR A 207 16.37 4.25 3.31
CA TYR A 207 15.94 3.21 4.24
C TYR A 207 15.77 1.85 3.55
N HIS A 208 15.29 1.85 2.30
CA HIS A 208 15.24 0.68 1.42
C HIS A 208 15.86 1.00 0.07
N TYR A 209 16.14 -0.06 -0.67
CA TYR A 209 16.51 0.00 -2.08
C TYR A 209 15.58 -0.89 -2.88
N VAL A 210 15.23 -0.43 -4.09
CA VAL A 210 14.43 -1.20 -5.03
C VAL A 210 15.30 -1.59 -6.19
N VAL A 211 15.34 -2.87 -6.49
CA VAL A 211 16.07 -3.42 -7.63
C VAL A 211 15.07 -3.83 -8.69
N TYR A 212 15.20 -3.25 -9.87
CA TYR A 212 14.40 -3.60 -11.05
C TYR A 212 15.27 -4.32 -12.08
N ARG A 213 14.65 -5.21 -12.86
CA ARG A 213 15.27 -5.90 -13.99
C ARG A 213 14.45 -5.69 -15.25
N PHE A 214 15.07 -5.15 -16.28
CA PHE A 214 14.49 -4.93 -17.61
C PHE A 214 15.29 -5.69 -18.67
N GLY A 215 14.66 -6.02 -19.78
CA GLY A 215 15.39 -6.44 -20.98
C GLY A 215 16.41 -5.37 -21.42
N SER A 216 17.51 -5.78 -22.03
CA SER A 216 18.64 -4.87 -22.33
C SER A 216 18.28 -3.69 -23.24
N LYS A 217 17.26 -3.85 -24.11
CA LYS A 217 16.74 -2.84 -25.04
C LYS A 217 15.40 -2.23 -24.59
N GLU A 218 14.83 -2.76 -23.53
CA GLU A 218 13.53 -2.34 -23.01
C GLU A 218 13.58 -0.93 -22.44
N LYS A 219 12.48 -0.18 -22.62
CA LYS A 219 12.33 1.15 -22.00
C LYS A 219 12.08 0.98 -20.50
N VAL A 220 12.84 1.70 -19.69
CA VAL A 220 12.68 1.68 -18.22
C VAL A 220 11.34 2.35 -17.86
N ASN A 221 10.48 1.60 -17.17
CA ASN A 221 9.24 2.07 -16.58
C ASN A 221 9.19 1.62 -15.11
N LEU A 222 9.48 2.50 -14.17
CA LEU A 222 9.49 2.19 -12.74
C LEU A 222 8.08 2.03 -12.15
N ASN A 223 7.04 2.47 -12.88
CA ASN A 223 5.66 2.30 -12.44
C ASN A 223 5.10 0.90 -12.71
N ASP A 224 5.85 0.06 -13.43
CA ASP A 224 5.46 -1.33 -13.66
C ASP A 224 6.09 -2.25 -12.61
N PRO A 225 5.31 -2.74 -11.63
CA PRO A 225 5.81 -3.56 -10.55
C PRO A 225 6.32 -4.94 -11.01
N SER A 226 5.98 -5.39 -12.21
CA SER A 226 6.46 -6.67 -12.76
C SER A 226 7.99 -6.74 -12.93
N HIS A 227 8.63 -5.58 -12.96
CA HIS A 227 10.10 -5.47 -13.08
C HIS A 227 10.81 -5.43 -11.72
N ILE A 228 10.11 -5.31 -10.60
CA ILE A 228 10.72 -5.32 -9.26
C ILE A 228 11.18 -6.75 -8.94
N VAL A 229 12.48 -6.93 -8.76
CA VAL A 229 13.09 -8.23 -8.40
C VAL A 229 13.49 -8.29 -6.94
N ALA A 230 13.68 -7.14 -6.28
CA ALA A 230 13.93 -7.08 -4.84
C ALA A 230 13.59 -5.71 -4.25
N ILE A 231 13.16 -5.71 -2.99
CA ILE A 231 13.11 -4.55 -2.09
C ILE A 231 13.93 -4.97 -0.87
N THR A 232 15.03 -4.27 -0.57
CA THR A 232 16.00 -4.67 0.46
C THR A 232 16.53 -3.50 1.25
N HIS A 233 17.03 -3.75 2.46
CA HIS A 233 17.83 -2.81 3.25
C HIS A 233 19.32 -2.87 2.91
N ASP A 234 19.75 -3.96 2.29
CA ASP A 234 21.16 -4.19 1.96
C ASP A 234 21.60 -3.31 0.79
N GLU A 235 22.90 -2.98 0.75
CA GLU A 235 23.52 -2.25 -0.36
C GLU A 235 24.03 -3.20 -1.46
N PHE A 236 23.39 -4.36 -1.58
CA PHE A 236 23.71 -5.36 -2.62
C PHE A 236 22.49 -6.20 -3.01
N TYR A 237 22.62 -6.84 -4.19
CA TYR A 237 21.67 -7.83 -4.69
C TYR A 237 22.43 -8.96 -5.38
N LYS A 238 22.17 -10.21 -4.99
CA LYS A 238 22.74 -11.40 -5.64
C LYS A 238 22.07 -11.62 -6.97
N LEU A 239 22.84 -11.49 -8.05
CA LEU A 239 22.37 -11.67 -9.41
C LEU A 239 22.13 -13.16 -9.71
N PRO A 240 21.00 -13.52 -10.35
CA PRO A 240 20.74 -14.89 -10.78
C PRO A 240 21.58 -15.15 -12.06
N TYR A 241 22.86 -15.53 -11.87
CA TYR A 241 23.73 -15.85 -13.00
C TYR A 241 23.26 -17.14 -13.69
N GLU A 242 23.12 -17.07 -15.00
CA GLU A 242 22.68 -18.19 -15.85
C GLU A 242 23.88 -18.75 -16.65
N ASP A 243 24.10 -18.25 -17.89
CA ASP A 243 25.12 -18.77 -18.80
C ASP A 243 26.04 -17.68 -19.39
N GLY A 244 25.91 -16.46 -18.93
CA GLY A 244 26.68 -15.31 -19.42
C GLY A 244 26.28 -14.81 -20.81
N LYS A 245 25.17 -15.27 -21.37
CA LYS A 245 24.71 -14.89 -22.72
C LYS A 245 23.66 -13.79 -22.71
N THR A 246 22.70 -13.89 -21.80
CA THR A 246 21.58 -12.99 -21.76
C THR A 246 21.96 -11.66 -21.09
N LYS A 247 21.61 -10.56 -21.71
CA LYS A 247 21.90 -9.21 -21.23
C LYS A 247 20.65 -8.54 -20.70
N TYR A 248 20.70 -8.11 -19.43
CA TYR A 248 19.65 -7.37 -18.77
C TYR A 248 20.11 -5.95 -18.41
N ARG A 249 19.16 -5.06 -18.17
CA ARG A 249 19.38 -3.76 -17.53
C ARG A 249 18.86 -3.82 -16.11
N TYR A 250 19.74 -3.77 -15.13
CA TYR A 250 19.37 -3.57 -13.73
C TYR A 250 19.31 -2.09 -13.42
N VAL A 251 18.28 -1.72 -12.68
CA VAL A 251 18.02 -0.35 -12.25
C VAL A 251 17.85 -0.38 -10.74
N VAL A 252 18.51 0.53 -10.02
CA VAL A 252 18.41 0.63 -8.57
C VAL A 252 18.00 2.03 -8.17
N THR A 253 17.01 2.10 -7.28
CA THR A 253 16.55 3.33 -6.63
C THR A 253 16.70 3.20 -5.12
N ALA A 254 16.60 4.30 -4.40
CA ALA A 254 16.55 4.35 -2.94
C ALA A 254 15.18 4.88 -2.51
N LEU A 255 14.63 4.35 -1.43
CA LEU A 255 13.43 4.83 -0.75
C LEU A 255 13.81 5.37 0.63
N ASP A 256 13.22 6.47 1.03
CA ASP A 256 13.26 6.94 2.40
C ASP A 256 12.22 6.21 3.29
N ARG A 257 12.06 6.65 4.53
CA ARG A 257 11.08 6.08 5.47
C ARG A 257 9.62 6.41 5.13
N LEU A 258 9.38 7.40 4.29
CA LEU A 258 8.05 7.80 3.79
C LEU A 258 7.76 7.27 2.39
N HIS A 259 8.65 6.40 1.88
CA HIS A 259 8.57 5.75 0.57
C HIS A 259 8.69 6.68 -0.63
N ASN A 260 9.31 7.87 -0.44
CA ASN A 260 9.69 8.71 -1.57
C ASN A 260 10.83 8.03 -2.33
N GLU A 261 10.66 7.84 -3.64
CA GLU A 261 11.59 7.11 -4.49
C GLU A 261 12.57 8.06 -5.19
N SER A 262 13.86 7.74 -5.09
CA SER A 262 14.94 8.51 -5.68
C SER A 262 14.98 8.42 -7.22
N LYS A 263 15.75 9.30 -7.85
CA LYS A 263 16.18 9.08 -9.24
C LYS A 263 16.97 7.78 -9.35
N SER A 264 16.76 7.07 -10.45
CA SER A 264 17.33 5.76 -10.70
C SER A 264 18.80 5.81 -11.16
N VAL A 265 19.54 4.72 -10.90
CA VAL A 265 20.85 4.43 -11.50
C VAL A 265 20.77 3.06 -12.15
N SER A 266 21.32 2.91 -13.35
CA SER A 266 21.22 1.66 -14.09
C SER A 266 22.57 1.12 -14.57
N LYS A 267 22.63 -0.22 -14.74
CA LYS A 267 23.77 -0.94 -15.30
C LYS A 267 23.29 -2.07 -16.21
N LYS A 268 23.88 -2.20 -17.40
CA LYS A 268 23.69 -3.39 -18.25
C LYS A 268 24.63 -4.48 -17.78
N ILE A 269 24.10 -5.67 -17.55
CA ILE A 269 24.81 -6.84 -17.00
C ILE A 269 24.47 -8.05 -17.86
N LYS A 270 25.45 -8.90 -18.13
CA LYS A 270 25.25 -10.23 -18.72
C LYS A 270 25.13 -11.27 -17.60
N LEU A 271 24.11 -12.10 -17.68
CA LEU A 271 23.85 -13.20 -16.74
C LEU A 271 23.88 -14.54 -17.47
#